data_83578323938f08445127c8964994a4a7
#
_entry.id   83578323938f08445127c8964994a4a7
#
_cell.length_a   1.000
_cell.length_b   1.000
_cell.length_c   1.000
_cell.angle_alpha   90.00
_cell.angle_beta   90.00
_cell.angle_gamma   90.00
#
_symmetry.space_group_name_H-M   'P 1'
#
loop_
_entity.id
_entity.type
_entity.pdbx_description
1 polymer ?
#
loop_
_entity_poly.entity_id
_entity_poly.type
_entity_poly.pdbx_seq_one_letter_code
_entity_poly.pdbx_strand_id
1 'polypeptide(L)'
;MSKKKKKNIQSINSVNPKVTLEKRQAKKDVVLGTKKAGHLPLIVAIACSVLIVGGGIYYVSYDRSATAPVAVSSSAANGPSQVSFPASLFEDGKARYFEHVTGDINIKYFILKSSDGIIRAAFDACDVCWPAGKGYYQDGDYMVCRNCGRRFASVQVNEVQGGCNPAPLNRKIENGKVIIEVKDILDGAQYFNFRGKA
;
A
#
# COMPACT_ATOMS: atom_id res chain seq x y z
N MET A 1 -18.16 73.11 36.60
CA MET A 1 -18.78 74.03 35.63
C MET A 1 -19.07 73.18 34.37
N SER A 2 -20.36 72.82 34.21
CA SER A 2 -21.36 73.33 33.33
C SER A 2 -20.95 73.16 31.86
N LYS A 3 -21.69 72.41 30.98
CA LYS A 3 -23.08 72.65 30.55
C LYS A 3 -23.63 71.45 29.80
N LYS A 4 -24.85 71.05 30.12
CA LYS A 4 -25.80 70.27 29.34
C LYS A 4 -26.01 70.84 27.96
N LYS A 5 -26.15 69.99 26.93
CA LYS A 5 -26.98 70.34 25.74
C LYS A 5 -27.88 69.15 25.39
N LYS A 6 -29.14 69.34 25.78
CA LYS A 6 -30.33 68.67 25.22
C LYS A 6 -30.54 69.17 23.79
N LYS A 7 -30.80 68.29 22.83
CA LYS A 7 -31.59 68.51 21.61
C LYS A 7 -31.98 67.14 21.11
N ASN A 8 -33.10 66.88 21.02
CA ASN A 8 -34.42 67.21 20.49
C ASN A 8 -34.94 65.97 19.73
N ILE A 9 -35.93 65.39 20.34
CA ILE A 9 -36.72 64.29 19.77
C ILE A 9 -37.87 64.98 19.06
N GLN A 10 -37.96 64.82 17.75
CA GLN A 10 -39.22 64.92 16.97
C GLN A 10 -38.87 64.72 15.51
N SER A 11 -39.24 63.66 14.95
CA SER A 11 -40.32 63.39 14.01
C SER A 11 -40.24 61.96 13.53
N ILE A 12 -41.08 61.19 14.06
CA ILE A 12 -41.39 59.86 13.62
C ILE A 12 -42.74 59.93 12.97
N ASN A 13 -42.87 59.15 11.96
CA ASN A 13 -44.10 58.61 11.38
C ASN A 13 -44.46 59.11 10.00
N SER A 14 -44.03 58.30 9.07
CA SER A 14 -44.99 57.67 8.15
C SER A 14 -44.28 56.52 7.39
N VAL A 15 -44.18 55.40 8.02
CA VAL A 15 -43.78 54.18 7.30
C VAL A 15 -45.05 53.55 6.75
N ASN A 16 -45.20 53.66 5.45
CA ASN A 16 -46.31 53.08 4.71
C ASN A 16 -46.27 51.55 4.87
N PRO A 17 -47.32 50.91 5.44
CA PRO A 17 -47.33 49.47 5.75
C PRO A 17 -47.15 48.60 4.49
N LYS A 18 -47.53 49.08 3.29
CA LYS A 18 -47.27 48.35 2.03
C LYS A 18 -45.80 48.20 1.70
N VAL A 19 -44.98 49.23 1.93
CA VAL A 19 -43.53 49.22 1.65
C VAL A 19 -42.82 48.29 2.62
N THR A 20 -43.32 48.13 3.83
CA THR A 20 -42.74 47.25 4.84
C THR A 20 -43.01 45.76 4.53
N LEU A 21 -44.17 45.46 3.94
CA LEU A 21 -44.52 44.10 3.50
C LEU A 21 -43.73 43.66 2.27
N GLU A 22 -43.57 44.51 1.27
CA GLU A 22 -42.72 44.21 0.10
C GLU A 22 -41.25 43.99 0.48
N LYS A 23 -40.70 44.82 1.38
CA LYS A 23 -39.32 44.62 1.89
C LYS A 23 -39.14 43.32 2.70
N ARG A 24 -40.21 42.86 3.40
CA ARG A 24 -40.17 41.58 4.13
C ARG A 24 -40.30 40.39 3.20
N GLN A 25 -41.06 40.48 2.12
CA GLN A 25 -41.14 39.44 1.11
C GLN A 25 -39.84 39.35 0.30
N ALA A 26 -39.29 40.45 -0.17
CA ALA A 26 -37.98 40.45 -0.86
C ALA A 26 -36.85 39.89 -0.01
N LYS A 27 -36.84 40.12 1.33
CA LYS A 27 -35.87 39.51 2.24
C LYS A 27 -36.08 38.01 2.43
N LYS A 28 -37.31 37.50 2.41
CA LYS A 28 -37.61 36.08 2.48
C LYS A 28 -37.18 35.34 1.22
N ASP A 29 -37.36 35.91 0.06
CA ASP A 29 -36.97 35.30 -1.21
C ASP A 29 -35.45 35.24 -1.37
N VAL A 30 -34.70 36.18 -0.78
CA VAL A 30 -33.23 36.14 -0.74
C VAL A 30 -32.69 35.09 0.23
N VAL A 31 -33.41 34.82 1.34
CA VAL A 31 -32.96 33.86 2.36
C VAL A 31 -33.39 32.42 2.03
N LEU A 32 -34.52 32.25 1.34
CA LEU A 32 -35.06 30.92 0.99
C LEU A 32 -34.72 30.53 -0.45
N GLY A 33 -33.73 31.18 -1.08
CA GLY A 33 -33.22 30.89 -2.43
C GLY A 33 -33.93 29.75 -3.15
N THR A 34 -35.08 29.99 -3.75
CA THR A 34 -35.71 29.05 -4.67
C THR A 34 -34.87 29.01 -5.94
N LYS A 35 -33.79 28.25 -5.89
CA LYS A 35 -33.03 27.88 -7.09
C LYS A 35 -33.95 27.06 -7.97
N LYS A 36 -34.30 27.56 -9.14
CA LYS A 36 -34.84 26.75 -10.24
C LYS A 36 -33.92 25.51 -10.33
N ALA A 37 -34.48 24.34 -10.14
CA ALA A 37 -33.76 23.07 -10.28
C ALA A 37 -33.33 22.92 -11.73
N GLY A 38 -32.15 23.40 -12.05
CA GLY A 38 -31.46 23.06 -13.29
C GLY A 38 -30.97 21.60 -13.17
N HIS A 39 -30.87 20.92 -14.29
CA HIS A 39 -30.38 19.54 -14.35
C HIS A 39 -28.91 19.37 -13.86
N LEU A 40 -28.26 20.47 -13.44
CA LEU A 40 -26.88 20.49 -12.94
C LEU A 40 -26.62 19.52 -11.78
N PRO A 41 -27.46 19.44 -10.72
CA PRO A 41 -27.23 18.49 -9.65
C PRO A 41 -27.38 17.03 -10.09
N LEU A 42 -28.24 16.76 -11.07
CA LEU A 42 -28.39 15.41 -11.61
C LEU A 42 -27.16 15.01 -12.45
N ILE A 43 -26.62 15.91 -13.25
CA ILE A 43 -25.41 15.68 -14.05
C ILE A 43 -24.20 15.43 -13.15
N VAL A 44 -24.06 16.23 -12.07
CA VAL A 44 -22.97 16.04 -11.10
C VAL A 44 -23.09 14.68 -10.37
N ALA A 45 -24.31 14.29 -9.98
CA ALA A 45 -24.54 13.00 -9.32
C ALA A 45 -24.20 11.82 -10.24
N ILE A 46 -24.55 11.89 -11.52
CA ILE A 46 -24.21 10.86 -12.51
C ILE A 46 -22.69 10.82 -12.74
N ALA A 47 -22.04 11.98 -12.89
CA ALA A 47 -20.59 12.04 -13.07
C ALA A 47 -19.84 11.46 -11.86
N CYS A 48 -20.26 11.76 -10.63
CA CYS A 48 -19.67 11.21 -9.42
C CYS A 48 -19.87 9.68 -9.31
N SER A 49 -21.06 9.17 -9.69
CA SER A 49 -21.31 7.73 -9.66
C SER A 49 -20.47 6.97 -10.69
N VAL A 50 -20.26 7.52 -11.89
CA VAL A 50 -19.38 6.93 -12.90
C VAL A 50 -17.92 6.91 -12.43
N LEU A 51 -17.45 7.97 -11.76
CA LEU A 51 -16.10 8.02 -11.21
C LEU A 51 -15.91 7.01 -10.05
N ILE A 52 -16.91 6.84 -9.19
CA ILE A 52 -16.85 5.86 -8.09
C ILE A 52 -16.85 4.44 -8.63
N VAL A 53 -17.72 4.11 -9.58
CA VAL A 53 -17.80 2.77 -10.18
C VAL A 53 -16.58 2.51 -11.06
N GLY A 54 -16.19 3.45 -11.93
CA GLY A 54 -15.01 3.33 -12.79
C GLY A 54 -13.71 3.29 -11.98
N GLY A 55 -13.58 4.16 -10.98
CA GLY A 55 -12.44 4.18 -10.06
C GLY A 55 -12.37 2.91 -9.21
N GLY A 56 -13.51 2.41 -8.73
CA GLY A 56 -13.58 1.16 -7.98
C GLY A 56 -13.17 -0.05 -8.84
N ILE A 57 -13.64 -0.14 -10.08
CA ILE A 57 -13.23 -1.23 -11.00
C ILE A 57 -11.74 -1.09 -11.34
N TYR A 58 -11.25 0.12 -11.60
CA TYR A 58 -9.83 0.37 -11.87
C TYR A 58 -8.96 0.00 -10.66
N TYR A 59 -9.36 0.39 -9.45
CA TYR A 59 -8.66 0.08 -8.21
C TYR A 59 -8.61 -1.44 -7.95
N VAL A 60 -9.73 -2.13 -8.08
CA VAL A 60 -9.79 -3.60 -7.92
C VAL A 60 -8.98 -4.32 -9.01
N SER A 61 -8.94 -3.78 -10.24
CA SER A 61 -8.14 -4.37 -11.33
C SER A 61 -6.64 -4.10 -11.14
N TYR A 62 -6.27 -2.94 -10.57
CA TYR A 62 -4.89 -2.59 -10.30
C TYR A 62 -4.30 -3.41 -9.14
N ASP A 63 -5.11 -3.69 -8.11
CA ASP A 63 -4.68 -4.49 -6.94
C ASP A 63 -4.59 -6.00 -7.28
N ARG A 64 -5.28 -6.47 -8.32
CA ARG A 64 -5.16 -7.85 -8.81
C ARG A 64 -3.86 -8.12 -9.56
N SER A 65 -3.08 -7.10 -9.89
CA SER A 65 -1.72 -7.28 -10.42
C SER A 65 -0.68 -7.53 -9.31
N ALA A 66 -1.08 -7.46 -8.04
CA ALA A 66 -0.28 -7.84 -6.90
C ALA A 66 -0.40 -9.35 -6.66
N THR A 67 0.50 -10.09 -7.31
CA THR A 67 1.12 -11.28 -6.78
C THR A 67 0.17 -12.41 -6.36
N ALA A 68 -0.37 -13.13 -7.35
CA ALA A 68 -0.68 -14.52 -7.09
C ALA A 68 0.66 -15.23 -6.77
N PRO A 69 0.78 -15.99 -5.66
CA PRO A 69 1.92 -16.85 -5.45
C PRO A 69 1.98 -17.81 -6.63
N VAL A 70 3.10 -17.79 -7.36
CA VAL A 70 3.36 -18.82 -8.36
C VAL A 70 3.58 -20.11 -7.59
N ALA A 71 2.51 -20.88 -7.42
CA ALA A 71 2.60 -22.21 -6.88
C ALA A 71 3.38 -23.06 -7.89
N VAL A 72 4.65 -23.29 -7.63
CA VAL A 72 5.42 -24.31 -8.33
C VAL A 72 4.99 -25.65 -7.77
N SER A 73 4.07 -26.31 -8.48
CA SER A 73 3.64 -27.68 -8.13
C SER A 73 4.86 -28.63 -8.25
N SER A 74 5.40 -29.05 -7.13
CA SER A 74 6.44 -30.09 -7.06
C SER A 74 5.78 -31.46 -7.03
N SER A 75 5.83 -32.17 -8.15
CA SER A 75 5.57 -33.61 -8.21
C SER A 75 6.72 -34.37 -7.57
N ALA A 76 6.38 -35.37 -6.78
CA ALA A 76 7.25 -36.15 -5.92
C ALA A 76 8.42 -36.86 -6.63
N ALA A 77 9.51 -37.06 -5.89
CA ALA A 77 10.62 -38.04 -6.02
C ALA A 77 11.73 -37.78 -7.05
N ASN A 78 11.59 -36.86 -8.03
CA ASN A 78 12.66 -36.29 -8.84
C ASN A 78 12.33 -34.83 -9.16
N GLY A 79 12.16 -34.00 -8.13
CA GLY A 79 11.93 -32.56 -8.28
C GLY A 79 13.09 -31.88 -9.00
N PRO A 80 12.89 -30.75 -9.71
CA PRO A 80 13.96 -30.02 -10.35
C PRO A 80 15.02 -29.66 -9.31
N SER A 81 16.29 -29.91 -9.63
CA SER A 81 17.41 -29.58 -8.75
C SER A 81 17.56 -28.07 -8.55
N GLN A 82 16.88 -27.26 -9.35
CA GLN A 82 16.95 -25.81 -9.32
C GLN A 82 15.59 -25.17 -9.69
N VAL A 83 15.34 -23.98 -9.19
CA VAL A 83 14.26 -23.10 -9.61
C VAL A 83 14.83 -21.95 -10.45
N SER A 84 14.11 -21.48 -11.45
CA SER A 84 14.58 -20.40 -12.30
C SER A 84 13.46 -19.39 -12.62
N PHE A 85 13.83 -18.12 -12.68
CA PHE A 85 12.92 -17.00 -12.95
C PHE A 85 13.53 -16.10 -14.04
N PRO A 86 12.73 -15.53 -14.94
CA PRO A 86 13.24 -14.48 -15.83
C PRO A 86 13.79 -13.30 -15.04
N ALA A 87 15.00 -12.82 -15.34
CA ALA A 87 15.58 -11.66 -14.65
C ALA A 87 14.73 -10.40 -14.85
N SER A 88 14.03 -10.30 -16.00
CA SER A 88 13.11 -9.21 -16.32
C SER A 88 11.95 -9.08 -15.34
N LEU A 89 11.61 -10.15 -14.60
CA LEU A 89 10.59 -10.12 -13.57
C LEU A 89 10.92 -9.12 -12.44
N PHE A 90 12.19 -8.81 -12.22
CA PHE A 90 12.67 -8.00 -11.09
C PHE A 90 13.11 -6.59 -11.51
N GLU A 91 12.93 -6.20 -12.78
CA GLU A 91 13.40 -4.91 -13.31
C GLU A 91 12.74 -3.69 -12.64
N ASP A 92 11.56 -3.86 -12.07
CA ASP A 92 10.85 -2.81 -11.34
C ASP A 92 11.37 -2.58 -9.91
N GLY A 93 12.38 -3.33 -9.47
CA GLY A 93 12.97 -3.24 -8.13
C GLY A 93 12.06 -3.74 -7.00
N LYS A 94 10.87 -4.27 -7.31
CA LYS A 94 9.96 -4.79 -6.29
C LYS A 94 10.35 -6.18 -5.82
N ALA A 95 10.34 -6.39 -4.53
CA ALA A 95 10.54 -7.70 -3.94
C ALA A 95 9.39 -8.64 -4.30
N ARG A 96 9.73 -9.81 -4.82
CA ARG A 96 8.76 -10.88 -5.10
C ARG A 96 9.04 -12.04 -4.16
N TYR A 97 7.97 -12.53 -3.55
CA TYR A 97 8.03 -13.58 -2.54
C TYR A 97 7.65 -14.92 -3.15
N PHE A 98 8.40 -15.92 -2.75
CA PHE A 98 8.25 -17.31 -3.22
C PHE A 98 8.25 -18.26 -2.03
N GLU A 99 7.70 -19.44 -2.27
CA GLU A 99 7.62 -20.50 -1.26
C GLU A 99 8.09 -21.82 -1.84
N HIS A 100 8.81 -22.60 -1.04
CA HIS A 100 9.22 -23.95 -1.35
C HIS A 100 8.78 -24.87 -0.23
N VAL A 101 7.90 -25.83 -0.54
CA VAL A 101 7.37 -26.77 0.43
C VAL A 101 8.19 -28.05 0.41
N THR A 102 8.70 -28.45 1.57
CA THR A 102 9.41 -29.72 1.78
C THR A 102 8.90 -30.40 3.04
N GLY A 103 8.26 -31.56 2.89
CA GLY A 103 7.52 -32.17 3.99
C GLY A 103 6.48 -31.21 4.55
N ASP A 104 6.56 -30.94 5.86
CA ASP A 104 5.64 -29.99 6.53
C ASP A 104 6.25 -28.59 6.72
N ILE A 105 7.40 -28.31 6.09
CA ILE A 105 8.07 -27.02 6.20
C ILE A 105 7.81 -26.22 4.93
N ASN A 106 7.34 -24.98 5.10
CA ASN A 106 7.16 -24.03 4.02
C ASN A 106 8.26 -22.97 4.11
N ILE A 107 9.28 -23.08 3.26
CA ILE A 107 10.44 -22.19 3.23
C ILE A 107 10.08 -20.98 2.36
N LYS A 108 10.14 -19.78 2.96
CA LYS A 108 9.80 -18.52 2.30
C LYS A 108 11.06 -17.73 1.97
N TYR A 109 11.12 -17.20 0.77
CA TYR A 109 12.22 -16.36 0.32
C TYR A 109 11.72 -15.28 -0.62
N PHE A 110 12.53 -14.26 -0.83
CA PHE A 110 12.22 -13.20 -1.77
C PHE A 110 13.41 -12.91 -2.68
N ILE A 111 13.10 -12.36 -3.84
CA ILE A 111 14.06 -11.88 -4.83
C ILE A 111 13.68 -10.45 -5.20
N LEU A 112 14.66 -9.56 -5.30
CA LEU A 112 14.48 -8.18 -5.76
C LEU A 112 15.69 -7.72 -6.57
N LYS A 113 15.51 -6.72 -7.41
CA LYS A 113 16.61 -5.95 -7.98
C LYS A 113 16.84 -4.74 -7.07
N SER A 114 18.00 -4.65 -6.46
CA SER A 114 18.36 -3.53 -5.59
C SER A 114 18.70 -2.27 -6.38
N SER A 115 18.78 -1.13 -5.69
CA SER A 115 19.02 0.18 -6.31
C SER A 115 20.35 0.29 -7.07
N ASP A 116 21.31 -0.57 -6.76
CA ASP A 116 22.58 -0.70 -7.53
C ASP A 116 22.47 -1.57 -8.80
N GLY A 117 21.25 -2.02 -9.14
CA GLY A 117 20.99 -2.84 -10.33
C GLY A 117 21.28 -4.33 -10.17
N ILE A 118 21.71 -4.81 -9.00
CA ILE A 118 22.02 -6.22 -8.74
C ILE A 118 20.77 -6.95 -8.28
N ILE A 119 20.48 -8.12 -8.87
CA ILE A 119 19.41 -8.98 -8.38
C ILE A 119 19.92 -9.78 -7.17
N ARG A 120 19.18 -9.68 -6.06
CA ARG A 120 19.51 -10.33 -4.79
C ARG A 120 18.38 -11.25 -4.33
N ALA A 121 18.74 -12.31 -3.62
CA ALA A 121 17.81 -13.25 -3.02
C ALA A 121 18.12 -13.40 -1.53
N ALA A 122 17.10 -13.58 -0.71
CA ALA A 122 17.25 -13.86 0.71
C ALA A 122 16.02 -14.62 1.22
N PHE A 123 16.20 -15.31 2.33
CA PHE A 123 15.08 -15.89 3.06
C PHE A 123 14.20 -14.81 3.66
N ASP A 124 12.91 -15.07 3.73
CA ASP A 124 11.94 -14.21 4.44
C ASP A 124 12.03 -14.42 5.95
N ALA A 125 13.24 -14.44 6.45
CA ALA A 125 13.61 -14.69 7.83
C ALA A 125 15.00 -14.13 8.12
N CYS A 126 15.37 -14.05 9.39
CA CYS A 126 16.71 -13.67 9.86
C CYS A 126 17.10 -14.48 11.09
N ASP A 127 18.37 -14.44 11.49
CA ASP A 127 18.89 -15.23 12.60
C ASP A 127 18.25 -14.92 13.95
N VAL A 128 17.73 -13.71 14.14
CA VAL A 128 17.19 -13.25 15.43
C VAL A 128 15.67 -13.35 15.49
N CYS A 129 14.97 -12.87 14.45
CA CYS A 129 13.52 -12.71 14.49
C CYS A 129 12.74 -13.88 13.88
N TRP A 130 13.40 -14.87 13.30
CA TRP A 130 12.74 -16.01 12.65
C TRP A 130 11.73 -16.75 13.55
N PRO A 131 11.94 -16.89 14.90
CA PRO A 131 10.96 -17.58 15.73
C PRO A 131 9.59 -16.93 15.76
N ALA A 132 9.50 -15.63 15.42
CA ALA A 132 8.23 -14.91 15.31
C ALA A 132 7.45 -15.22 14.02
N GLY A 133 8.08 -15.82 13.01
CA GLY A 133 7.46 -16.22 11.75
C GLY A 133 6.90 -15.08 10.89
N LYS A 134 7.28 -13.82 11.15
CA LYS A 134 6.64 -12.64 10.54
C LYS A 134 7.26 -12.21 9.20
N GLY A 135 8.55 -12.53 8.97
CA GLY A 135 9.25 -12.16 7.74
C GLY A 135 9.49 -10.68 7.54
N TYR A 136 9.59 -10.27 6.29
CA TYR A 136 9.91 -8.92 5.84
C TYR A 136 8.81 -8.35 4.94
N TYR A 137 8.85 -7.03 4.74
CA TYR A 137 8.16 -6.33 3.66
C TYR A 137 9.10 -5.28 3.08
N GLN A 138 8.84 -4.91 1.84
CA GLN A 138 9.58 -3.83 1.18
C GLN A 138 8.92 -2.49 1.44
N ASP A 139 9.73 -1.49 1.77
CA ASP A 139 9.32 -0.08 1.91
C ASP A 139 10.34 0.79 1.16
N GLY A 140 9.97 1.17 -0.06
CA GLY A 140 10.89 1.83 -0.99
C GLY A 140 12.11 0.95 -1.28
N ASP A 141 13.31 1.48 -1.03
CA ASP A 141 14.58 0.76 -1.22
C ASP A 141 15.04 0.01 0.03
N TYR A 142 14.12 -0.30 0.94
CA TYR A 142 14.44 -1.01 2.19
C TYR A 142 13.60 -2.27 2.36
N MET A 143 14.26 -3.31 2.86
CA MET A 143 13.57 -4.47 3.44
C MET A 143 13.40 -4.23 4.94
N VAL A 144 12.17 -4.33 5.43
CA VAL A 144 11.80 -4.03 6.81
C VAL A 144 11.37 -5.30 7.53
N CYS A 145 12.03 -5.64 8.63
CA CYS A 145 11.64 -6.78 9.46
C CYS A 145 10.29 -6.50 10.15
N ARG A 146 9.28 -7.34 9.90
CA ARG A 146 7.93 -7.19 10.49
C ARG A 146 7.89 -7.41 12.00
N ASN A 147 8.93 -8.02 12.57
CA ASN A 147 8.99 -8.26 14.01
C ASN A 147 9.61 -7.10 14.78
N CYS A 148 10.79 -6.62 14.38
CA CYS A 148 11.54 -5.61 15.13
C CYS A 148 11.53 -4.23 14.47
N GLY A 149 10.97 -4.07 13.26
CA GLY A 149 10.91 -2.80 12.55
C GLY A 149 12.24 -2.32 11.95
N ARG A 150 13.31 -3.09 12.07
CA ARG A 150 14.61 -2.73 11.48
C ARG A 150 14.54 -2.66 9.96
N ARG A 151 15.20 -1.66 9.41
CA ARG A 151 15.27 -1.36 7.97
C ARG A 151 16.66 -1.70 7.45
N PHE A 152 16.70 -2.42 6.33
CA PHE A 152 17.92 -2.80 5.63
C PHE A 152 17.84 -2.32 4.20
N ALA A 153 18.80 -1.53 3.75
CA ALA A 153 18.85 -1.08 2.36
C ALA A 153 18.90 -2.30 1.42
N SER A 154 18.22 -2.21 0.29
CA SER A 154 18.16 -3.31 -0.69
C SER A 154 19.54 -3.79 -1.13
N VAL A 155 20.51 -2.86 -1.20
CA VAL A 155 21.92 -3.15 -1.54
C VAL A 155 22.65 -3.99 -0.47
N GLN A 156 22.12 -4.07 0.74
CA GLN A 156 22.70 -4.87 1.84
C GLN A 156 22.17 -6.31 1.86
N VAL A 157 21.07 -6.57 1.16
CA VAL A 157 20.49 -7.92 1.08
C VAL A 157 21.49 -8.89 0.47
N ASN A 158 21.76 -9.99 1.14
CA ASN A 158 22.75 -11.00 0.76
C ASN A 158 24.22 -10.55 0.79
N GLU A 159 24.51 -9.30 1.14
CA GLU A 159 25.87 -8.78 1.33
C GLU A 159 26.24 -8.73 2.82
N VAL A 160 25.29 -8.26 3.65
CA VAL A 160 25.46 -8.21 5.09
C VAL A 160 24.73 -9.38 5.70
N GLN A 161 25.44 -10.21 6.43
CA GLN A 161 24.92 -11.42 7.05
C GLN A 161 24.78 -11.26 8.57
N GLY A 162 23.86 -12.01 9.14
CA GLY A 162 23.68 -12.11 10.58
C GLY A 162 22.74 -11.07 11.19
N GLY A 163 22.39 -11.29 12.43
CA GLY A 163 21.48 -10.42 13.18
C GLY A 163 20.08 -10.39 12.60
N CYS A 164 19.55 -9.18 12.45
CA CYS A 164 18.22 -8.98 11.83
C CYS A 164 18.29 -8.68 10.32
N ASN A 165 19.43 -8.83 9.65
CA ASN A 165 19.45 -8.81 8.18
C ASN A 165 18.72 -10.03 7.63
N PRO A 166 18.05 -9.92 6.46
CA PRO A 166 17.51 -11.08 5.79
C PRO A 166 18.59 -12.13 5.57
N ALA A 167 18.33 -13.38 5.98
CA ALA A 167 19.31 -14.45 5.82
C ALA A 167 19.59 -14.71 4.33
N PRO A 168 20.85 -14.84 3.93
CA PRO A 168 21.25 -14.88 2.52
C PRO A 168 20.77 -16.17 1.84
N LEU A 169 20.39 -16.05 0.56
CA LEU A 169 20.07 -17.16 -0.31
C LEU A 169 20.91 -17.08 -1.58
N ASN A 170 21.69 -18.12 -1.85
CA ASN A 170 22.54 -18.18 -3.03
C ASN A 170 21.72 -18.15 -4.32
N ARG A 171 22.17 -17.38 -5.30
CA ARG A 171 21.60 -17.30 -6.64
C ARG A 171 22.69 -17.13 -7.68
N LYS A 172 22.39 -17.53 -8.90
CA LYS A 172 23.19 -17.26 -10.09
C LYS A 172 22.35 -16.50 -11.12
N ILE A 173 23.00 -15.68 -11.91
CA ILE A 173 22.34 -14.99 -13.04
C ILE A 173 23.00 -15.50 -14.31
N GLU A 174 22.24 -16.26 -15.09
CA GLU A 174 22.74 -16.88 -16.31
C GLU A 174 21.67 -16.78 -17.40
N ASN A 175 22.07 -16.39 -18.61
CA ASN A 175 21.20 -16.30 -19.78
C ASN A 175 19.86 -15.54 -19.52
N GLY A 176 19.95 -14.42 -18.76
CA GLY A 176 18.77 -13.60 -18.44
C GLY A 176 17.81 -14.26 -17.44
N LYS A 177 18.27 -15.26 -16.71
CA LYS A 177 17.50 -15.95 -15.66
C LYS A 177 18.21 -15.87 -14.31
N VAL A 178 17.42 -15.74 -13.25
CA VAL A 178 17.82 -15.96 -11.87
C VAL A 178 17.64 -17.42 -11.57
N ILE A 179 18.71 -18.10 -11.18
CA ILE A 179 18.72 -19.54 -10.87
C ILE A 179 19.08 -19.72 -9.40
N ILE A 180 18.29 -20.52 -8.68
CA ILE A 180 18.53 -20.90 -7.29
C ILE A 180 18.51 -22.42 -7.20
N GLU A 181 19.54 -22.99 -6.64
CA GLU A 181 19.60 -24.44 -6.38
C GLU A 181 18.63 -24.79 -5.25
N VAL A 182 17.85 -25.85 -5.44
CA VAL A 182 16.89 -26.30 -4.41
C VAL A 182 17.58 -26.64 -3.09
N LYS A 183 18.81 -27.19 -3.14
CA LYS A 183 19.61 -27.45 -1.93
C LYS A 183 19.84 -26.18 -1.11
N ASP A 184 20.14 -25.04 -1.79
CA ASP A 184 20.38 -23.77 -1.11
C ASP A 184 19.09 -23.24 -0.45
N ILE A 185 17.92 -23.53 -1.04
CA ILE A 185 16.63 -23.22 -0.42
C ILE A 185 16.41 -24.10 0.81
N LEU A 186 16.73 -25.39 0.72
CA LEU A 186 16.56 -26.34 1.81
C LEU A 186 17.47 -26.03 3.02
N ASP A 187 18.64 -25.44 2.80
CA ASP A 187 19.52 -24.96 3.87
C ASP A 187 18.85 -23.93 4.78
N GLY A 188 17.84 -23.20 4.27
CA GLY A 188 17.03 -22.25 5.04
C GLY A 188 15.89 -22.87 5.85
N ALA A 189 15.66 -24.19 5.77
CA ALA A 189 14.55 -24.85 6.45
C ALA A 189 14.50 -24.59 7.97
N GLN A 190 15.66 -24.41 8.59
CA GLN A 190 15.79 -24.09 10.02
C GLN A 190 15.01 -22.83 10.43
N TYR A 191 14.89 -21.84 9.55
CA TYR A 191 14.17 -20.60 9.84
C TYR A 191 12.65 -20.75 9.79
N PHE A 192 12.14 -21.86 9.28
CA PHE A 192 10.71 -22.11 9.06
C PHE A 192 10.20 -23.36 9.78
N ASN A 193 11.07 -24.03 10.53
CA ASN A 193 10.67 -25.17 11.35
C ASN A 193 10.21 -24.66 12.73
N PHE A 194 8.90 -24.42 12.86
CA PHE A 194 8.28 -23.94 14.10
C PHE A 194 7.84 -25.07 15.02
N ARG A 195 8.12 -26.34 14.70
CA ARG A 195 7.77 -27.49 15.53
C ARG A 195 8.53 -27.44 16.87
N GLY A 196 7.79 -27.55 17.95
CA GLY A 196 8.40 -27.59 19.33
C GLY A 196 8.70 -26.21 19.92
N LYS A 197 8.16 -25.11 19.37
CA LYS A 197 8.28 -23.74 19.90
C LYS A 197 6.92 -23.19 20.31
N ALA A 198 6.14 -24.00 21.04
CA ALA A 198 4.93 -23.58 21.75
C ALA A 198 5.28 -23.22 23.20
#